data_4a90cb5e1069c997dffc7100cf02902d
#
_entry.id   4a90cb5e1069c997dffc7100cf02902d
#
_cell.length_a   1.000
_cell.length_b   1.000
_cell.length_c   1.000
_cell.angle_alpha   90.00
_cell.angle_beta   90.00
_cell.angle_gamma   90.00
#
_symmetry.space_group_name_H-M   'P 1'
#
loop_
_entity.id
_entity.type
_entity.pdbx_description
1 polymer ?
#
loop_
_entity_poly.entity_id
_entity_poly.type
_entity_poly.pdbx_seq_one_letter_code
_entity_poly.pdbx_strand_id
1 'polypeptide(L)'
;MPLYTSYSEETQTQIEEFLENTFGWDEDELVDFVERFGETYFLTYFEEYADMVDDMGNAVVEAFLENFDIDCISSCRDAYMGCYENGAEFAQNIAEDCGDVPRNMPSWIEIDWKASWDNLTYDYVESNDGHIFSQNF
;
A
#
# COMPACT_ATOMS: atom_id res chain seq x y z
N MET A 1 -13.28 27.05 15.11
CA MET A 1 -14.17 25.91 15.13
C MET A 1 -13.47 24.66 14.64
N PRO A 2 -13.57 23.54 15.34
CA PRO A 2 -12.98 22.30 14.84
C PRO A 2 -13.63 21.88 13.53
N LEU A 3 -12.82 21.27 12.63
CA LEU A 3 -13.29 20.86 11.31
C LEU A 3 -14.28 19.67 11.34
N TYR A 4 -14.34 18.98 12.47
CA TYR A 4 -15.10 17.75 12.61
C TYR A 4 -16.44 17.90 13.33
N THR A 5 -16.93 19.12 13.54
CA THR A 5 -18.16 19.36 14.30
C THR A 5 -19.42 18.83 13.62
N SER A 6 -19.36 18.60 12.31
CA SER A 6 -20.50 18.06 11.56
C SER A 6 -20.60 16.54 11.60
N TYR A 7 -19.60 15.87 12.17
CA TYR A 7 -19.54 14.40 12.21
C TYR A 7 -20.32 13.86 13.41
N SER A 8 -20.53 12.54 13.42
CA SER A 8 -21.19 11.88 14.54
C SER A 8 -20.38 12.03 15.83
N GLU A 9 -21.03 11.86 16.98
CA GLU A 9 -20.36 11.95 18.28
C GLU A 9 -19.23 10.94 18.40
N GLU A 10 -19.42 9.71 17.88
CA GLU A 10 -18.38 8.70 17.91
C GLU A 10 -17.15 9.13 17.12
N THR A 11 -17.36 9.69 15.92
CA THR A 11 -16.25 10.17 15.10
C THR A 11 -15.54 11.34 15.78
N GLN A 12 -16.28 12.28 16.33
CA GLN A 12 -15.69 13.42 17.04
C GLN A 12 -14.86 12.95 18.24
N THR A 13 -15.39 12.00 19.01
CA THR A 13 -14.69 11.45 20.16
C THR A 13 -13.40 10.75 19.74
N GLN A 14 -13.43 9.97 18.67
CA GLN A 14 -12.24 9.30 18.15
C GLN A 14 -11.20 10.28 17.65
N ILE A 15 -11.62 11.33 16.96
CA ILE A 15 -10.69 12.38 16.51
C ILE A 15 -10.01 13.03 17.72
N GLU A 16 -10.78 13.38 18.74
CA GLU A 16 -10.23 14.00 19.95
C GLU A 16 -9.25 13.07 20.67
N GLU A 17 -9.57 11.79 20.75
CA GLU A 17 -8.67 10.80 21.36
C GLU A 17 -7.36 10.66 20.57
N PHE A 18 -7.44 10.62 19.23
CA PHE A 18 -6.24 10.55 18.40
C PHE A 18 -5.40 11.82 18.53
N LEU A 19 -6.01 12.97 18.63
CA LEU A 19 -5.26 14.22 18.81
C LEU A 19 -4.53 14.28 20.16
N GLU A 20 -5.09 13.66 21.19
CA GLU A 20 -4.48 13.62 22.50
C GLU A 20 -3.40 12.55 22.64
N ASN A 21 -3.61 11.39 22.03
CA ASN A 21 -2.84 10.18 22.30
C ASN A 21 -1.99 9.68 21.14
N THR A 22 -2.20 10.19 19.94
CA THR A 22 -1.53 9.69 18.75
C THR A 22 -0.44 10.65 18.29
N PHE A 23 0.70 10.10 18.05
CA PHE A 23 1.90 10.85 17.74
C PHE A 23 1.97 11.19 16.25
N GLY A 24 2.02 12.49 15.94
CA GLY A 24 2.24 12.95 14.59
C GLY A 24 1.00 13.16 13.73
N TRP A 25 -0.19 12.88 14.25
CA TRP A 25 -1.43 13.12 13.52
C TRP A 25 -2.06 14.44 13.95
N ASP A 26 -2.42 15.29 12.99
CA ASP A 26 -3.12 16.54 13.28
C ASP A 26 -4.58 16.47 12.82
N GLU A 27 -5.33 17.52 13.16
CA GLU A 27 -6.76 17.60 12.85
C GLU A 27 -7.02 17.48 11.35
N ASP A 28 -6.22 18.16 10.52
CA ASP A 28 -6.38 18.16 9.08
C ASP A 28 -6.22 16.75 8.50
N GLU A 29 -5.24 15.99 8.98
CA GLU A 29 -5.00 14.63 8.52
C GLU A 29 -6.14 13.69 8.89
N LEU A 30 -6.68 13.82 10.10
CA LEU A 30 -7.78 13.00 10.56
C LEU A 30 -9.05 13.30 9.76
N VAL A 31 -9.33 14.59 9.55
CA VAL A 31 -10.49 15.02 8.76
C VAL A 31 -10.36 14.57 7.30
N ASP A 32 -9.17 14.67 6.74
CA ASP A 32 -8.90 14.20 5.37
C ASP A 32 -9.24 12.72 5.22
N PHE A 33 -8.88 11.90 6.20
CA PHE A 33 -9.21 10.48 6.17
C PHE A 33 -10.73 10.26 6.15
N VAL A 34 -11.46 10.98 7.02
CA VAL A 34 -12.91 10.88 7.07
C VAL A 34 -13.54 11.31 5.75
N GLU A 35 -13.07 12.41 5.18
CA GLU A 35 -13.57 12.90 3.89
C GLU A 35 -13.26 11.94 2.75
N ARG A 36 -12.12 11.27 2.81
CA ARG A 36 -11.68 10.33 1.78
C ARG A 36 -12.42 8.99 1.85
N PHE A 37 -12.59 8.43 3.04
CA PHE A 37 -13.10 7.07 3.23
C PHE A 37 -14.46 6.98 3.93
N GLY A 38 -14.87 8.03 4.63
CA GLY A 38 -16.12 8.07 5.37
C GLY A 38 -15.96 7.78 6.87
N GLU A 39 -16.97 8.17 7.65
CA GLU A 39 -16.92 8.02 9.11
C GLU A 39 -16.87 6.56 9.55
N THR A 40 -17.62 5.69 8.89
CA THR A 40 -17.65 4.26 9.24
C THR A 40 -16.25 3.64 9.10
N TYR A 41 -15.58 3.92 8.01
CA TYR A 41 -14.23 3.39 7.78
C TYR A 41 -13.19 4.06 8.68
N PHE A 42 -13.38 5.34 9.01
CA PHE A 42 -12.53 6.01 9.99
C PHE A 42 -12.59 5.28 11.34
N LEU A 43 -13.78 5.01 11.84
CA LEU A 43 -13.96 4.33 13.12
C LEU A 43 -13.42 2.90 13.11
N THR A 44 -13.48 2.23 11.97
CA THR A 44 -13.09 0.83 11.83
C THR A 44 -11.60 0.66 11.50
N TYR A 45 -11.06 1.46 10.61
CA TYR A 45 -9.75 1.19 9.99
C TYR A 45 -8.68 2.24 10.25
N PHE A 46 -9.00 3.41 10.79
CA PHE A 46 -7.98 4.46 10.93
C PHE A 46 -6.81 4.00 11.80
N GLU A 47 -7.06 3.28 12.89
CA GLU A 47 -6.00 2.82 13.78
C GLU A 47 -5.05 1.87 13.03
N GLU A 48 -5.59 0.94 12.26
CA GLU A 48 -4.78 0.03 11.43
C GLU A 48 -4.02 0.79 10.36
N TYR A 49 -4.67 1.78 9.73
CA TYR A 49 -4.03 2.65 8.74
C TYR A 49 -2.85 3.40 9.36
N ALA A 50 -3.05 4.01 10.52
CA ALA A 50 -2.02 4.77 11.20
C ALA A 50 -0.83 3.88 11.58
N ASP A 51 -1.10 2.68 12.10
CA ASP A 51 -0.06 1.71 12.43
C ASP A 51 0.71 1.28 11.19
N MET A 52 0.01 1.08 10.06
CA MET A 52 0.63 0.68 8.81
C MET A 52 1.52 1.80 8.24
N VAL A 53 1.08 3.05 8.33
CA VAL A 53 1.90 4.21 7.92
C VAL A 53 3.16 4.30 8.77
N ASP A 54 3.04 4.08 10.08
CA ASP A 54 4.18 4.12 10.97
C ASP A 54 5.19 3.02 10.65
N ASP A 55 4.71 1.83 10.29
CA ASP A 55 5.55 0.66 10.02
C ASP A 55 6.13 0.65 8.60
N MET A 56 5.30 0.91 7.59
CA MET A 56 5.66 0.79 6.18
C MET A 56 6.03 2.10 5.50
N GLY A 57 5.61 3.23 6.08
CA GLY A 57 5.78 4.54 5.49
C GLY A 57 4.57 4.96 4.65
N ASN A 58 4.35 6.27 4.59
CA ASN A 58 3.19 6.83 3.89
C ASN A 58 3.20 6.50 2.39
N ALA A 59 4.37 6.52 1.75
CA ALA A 59 4.48 6.26 0.31
C ALA A 59 3.99 4.85 -0.04
N VAL A 60 4.35 3.85 0.75
CA VAL A 60 3.94 2.45 0.51
C VAL A 60 2.43 2.29 0.75
N VAL A 61 1.92 2.86 1.84
CA VAL A 61 0.50 2.76 2.16
C VAL A 61 -0.36 3.45 1.09
N GLU A 62 0.03 4.63 0.64
CA GLU A 62 -0.71 5.32 -0.41
C GLU A 62 -0.64 4.55 -1.75
N ALA A 63 0.51 3.96 -2.05
CA ALA A 63 0.64 3.10 -3.23
C ALA A 63 -0.28 1.89 -3.16
N PHE A 64 -0.41 1.28 -1.98
CA PHE A 64 -1.34 0.17 -1.75
C PHE A 64 -2.79 0.61 -2.00
N LEU A 65 -3.17 1.78 -1.49
CA LEU A 65 -4.53 2.29 -1.60
C LEU A 65 -4.89 2.76 -3.02
N GLU A 66 -3.91 2.91 -3.91
CA GLU A 66 -4.19 3.15 -5.33
C GLU A 66 -4.87 1.96 -6.00
N ASN A 67 -4.61 0.74 -5.51
CA ASN A 67 -5.06 -0.50 -6.13
C ASN A 67 -6.01 -1.32 -5.26
N PHE A 68 -6.05 -1.06 -3.95
CA PHE A 68 -6.85 -1.81 -3.00
C PHE A 68 -7.64 -0.86 -2.11
N ASP A 69 -8.74 -1.33 -1.55
CA ASP A 69 -9.59 -0.52 -0.69
C ASP A 69 -9.04 -0.47 0.74
N ILE A 70 -9.48 0.55 1.49
CA ILE A 70 -9.04 0.73 2.88
C ILE A 70 -9.35 -0.48 3.76
N ASP A 71 -10.40 -1.24 3.46
CA ASP A 71 -10.75 -2.42 4.23
C ASP A 71 -9.72 -3.55 4.10
N CYS A 72 -8.80 -3.44 3.14
CA CYS A 72 -7.69 -4.38 2.97
C CYS A 72 -6.40 -3.91 3.63
N ILE A 73 -6.43 -2.78 4.36
CA ILE A 73 -5.20 -2.14 4.85
C ILE A 73 -4.34 -3.06 5.72
N SER A 74 -4.94 -3.95 6.48
CA SER A 74 -4.19 -4.89 7.32
C SER A 74 -3.30 -5.84 6.51
N SER A 75 -3.61 -6.02 5.22
CA SER A 75 -2.84 -6.89 4.32
C SER A 75 -1.69 -6.19 3.61
N CYS A 76 -1.55 -4.86 3.78
CA CYS A 76 -0.53 -4.09 3.08
C CYS A 76 0.87 -4.63 3.29
N ARG A 77 1.23 -4.94 4.53
CA ARG A 77 2.56 -5.46 4.86
C ARG A 77 2.83 -6.79 4.16
N ASP A 78 1.87 -7.70 4.21
CA ASP A 78 2.02 -9.04 3.63
C ASP A 78 1.99 -9.00 2.10
N ALA A 79 1.27 -8.04 1.52
CA ALA A 79 1.16 -7.90 0.07
C ALA A 79 2.38 -7.23 -0.55
N TYR A 80 3.10 -6.41 0.20
CA TYR A 80 4.17 -5.58 -0.34
C TYR A 80 5.38 -6.40 -0.76
N MET A 81 5.78 -6.27 -2.02
CA MET A 81 6.90 -7.02 -2.60
C MET A 81 8.15 -6.18 -2.81
N GLY A 82 8.08 -4.89 -2.57
CA GLY A 82 9.22 -3.99 -2.71
C GLY A 82 9.01 -2.92 -3.78
N CYS A 83 10.01 -2.07 -3.93
CA CYS A 83 10.01 -0.99 -4.89
C CYS A 83 11.04 -1.28 -5.98
N TYR A 84 10.62 -1.21 -7.24
CA TYR A 84 11.45 -1.50 -8.40
C TYR A 84 11.31 -0.38 -9.41
N GLU A 85 12.24 -0.30 -10.33
CA GLU A 85 12.18 0.71 -11.39
C GLU A 85 10.92 0.52 -12.25
N ASN A 86 10.56 -0.76 -12.50
CA ASN A 86 9.33 -1.11 -13.21
C ASN A 86 9.01 -2.60 -12.96
N GLY A 87 7.89 -3.07 -13.50
CA GLY A 87 7.49 -4.46 -13.35
C GLY A 87 8.45 -5.45 -13.99
N ALA A 88 9.09 -5.07 -15.08
CA ALA A 88 10.08 -5.94 -15.74
C ALA A 88 11.28 -6.21 -14.81
N GLU A 89 11.75 -5.20 -14.08
CA GLU A 89 12.81 -5.38 -13.09
C GLU A 89 12.37 -6.32 -11.97
N PHE A 90 11.14 -6.19 -11.49
CA PHE A 90 10.58 -7.09 -10.49
C PHE A 90 10.56 -8.54 -11.02
N ALA A 91 10.10 -8.74 -12.26
CA ALA A 91 10.04 -10.07 -12.87
C ALA A 91 11.43 -10.70 -12.94
N GLN A 92 12.44 -9.92 -13.33
CA GLN A 92 13.81 -10.38 -13.37
C GLN A 92 14.31 -10.79 -11.99
N ASN A 93 14.08 -9.96 -10.99
CA ASN A 93 14.52 -10.22 -9.62
C ASN A 93 13.88 -11.50 -9.07
N ILE A 94 12.59 -11.68 -9.25
CA ILE A 94 11.90 -12.86 -8.71
C ILE A 94 12.36 -14.14 -9.42
N ALA A 95 12.59 -14.09 -10.73
CA ALA A 95 13.08 -15.24 -11.48
C ALA A 95 14.50 -15.64 -11.06
N GLU A 96 15.37 -14.65 -10.86
CA GLU A 96 16.74 -14.89 -10.41
C GLU A 96 16.77 -15.45 -8.98
N ASP A 97 15.96 -14.89 -8.09
CA ASP A 97 15.89 -15.36 -6.70
C ASP A 97 15.34 -16.78 -6.59
N CYS A 98 14.41 -17.14 -7.46
CA CYS A 98 13.84 -18.49 -7.49
C CYS A 98 14.70 -19.51 -8.25
N GLY A 99 15.78 -19.04 -8.90
CA GLY A 99 16.67 -19.90 -9.67
C GLY A 99 16.08 -20.38 -10.99
N ASP A 100 15.09 -19.68 -11.51
CA ASP A 100 14.42 -20.04 -12.76
C ASP A 100 15.20 -19.62 -14.02
N VAL A 101 16.22 -18.77 -13.86
CA VAL A 101 17.07 -18.34 -14.97
C VAL A 101 18.21 -19.33 -15.15
N PRO A 102 18.36 -19.93 -16.34
CA PRO A 102 19.48 -20.88 -16.58
C PRO A 102 20.84 -20.21 -16.41
N ARG A 103 21.72 -20.85 -15.66
CA ARG A 103 23.09 -20.33 -15.39
C ARG A 103 24.00 -20.27 -16.62
N ASN A 104 23.82 -21.21 -17.54
CA ASN A 104 24.65 -21.31 -18.75
C ASN A 104 23.92 -20.89 -20.00
N MET A 105 23.00 -19.97 -19.86
CA MET A 105 22.32 -19.39 -21.01
C MET A 105 23.34 -18.60 -21.84
N PRO A 106 23.41 -18.85 -23.16
CA PRO A 106 24.33 -18.09 -24.00
C PRO A 106 24.07 -16.58 -23.95
N SER A 107 25.12 -15.77 -24.03
CA SER A 107 25.03 -14.33 -23.89
C SER A 107 24.19 -13.65 -24.98
N TRP A 108 24.00 -14.32 -26.12
CA TRP A 108 23.19 -13.76 -27.23
C TRP A 108 21.69 -14.04 -27.06
N ILE A 109 21.30 -14.84 -26.08
CA ILE A 109 19.89 -15.10 -25.78
C ILE A 109 19.46 -14.11 -24.70
N GLU A 110 18.39 -13.38 -24.96
CA GLU A 110 17.83 -12.41 -24.02
C GLU A 110 16.44 -12.85 -23.59
N ILE A 111 16.09 -12.53 -22.33
CA ILE A 111 14.75 -12.78 -21.79
C ILE A 111 13.95 -11.49 -21.91
N ASP A 112 12.72 -11.60 -22.42
CA ASP A 112 11.79 -10.47 -22.48
C ASP A 112 11.14 -10.31 -21.11
N TRP A 113 11.77 -9.51 -20.25
CA TRP A 113 11.29 -9.31 -18.89
C TRP A 113 9.97 -8.54 -18.84
N LYS A 114 9.69 -7.71 -19.85
CA LYS A 114 8.40 -7.05 -19.93
C LYS A 114 7.26 -8.05 -20.19
N ALA A 115 7.47 -8.98 -21.08
CA ALA A 115 6.50 -10.05 -21.33
C ALA A 115 6.33 -10.94 -20.10
N SER A 116 7.42 -11.22 -19.38
CA SER A 116 7.36 -11.96 -18.12
C SER A 116 6.54 -11.22 -17.08
N TRP A 117 6.73 -9.89 -16.96
CA TRP A 117 5.92 -9.07 -16.07
C TRP A 117 4.44 -9.11 -16.47
N ASP A 118 4.13 -9.02 -17.75
CA ASP A 118 2.73 -9.07 -18.21
C ASP A 118 2.04 -10.37 -17.76
N ASN A 119 2.78 -11.48 -17.72
CA ASN A 119 2.26 -12.75 -17.20
C ASN A 119 2.08 -12.72 -15.68
N LEU A 120 2.90 -11.97 -14.95
CA LEU A 120 2.80 -11.84 -13.50
C LEU A 120 1.67 -10.92 -13.05
N THR A 121 1.11 -10.10 -13.93
CA THR A 121 0.03 -9.17 -13.57
C THR A 121 -1.27 -9.84 -13.15
N TYR A 122 -1.39 -11.15 -13.34
CA TYR A 122 -2.50 -11.91 -12.77
C TYR A 122 -2.41 -12.01 -11.25
N ASP A 123 -1.19 -11.99 -10.70
CA ASP A 123 -0.96 -12.18 -9.27
C ASP A 123 -0.36 -10.96 -8.58
N TYR A 124 0.16 -9.99 -9.34
CA TYR A 124 0.84 -8.82 -8.81
C TYR A 124 0.35 -7.55 -9.50
N VAL A 125 0.46 -6.43 -8.79
CA VAL A 125 0.11 -5.12 -9.33
C VAL A 125 1.24 -4.14 -9.05
N GLU A 126 1.48 -3.26 -10.02
CA GLU A 126 2.45 -2.18 -9.90
C GLU A 126 1.70 -0.88 -9.64
N SER A 127 2.08 -0.19 -8.56
CA SER A 127 1.59 1.16 -8.25
C SER A 127 2.55 2.19 -8.80
N ASN A 128 2.16 3.46 -8.75
CA ASN A 128 3.05 4.56 -9.09
C ASN A 128 4.35 4.45 -8.29
N ASP A 129 5.43 4.93 -8.85
CA ASP A 129 6.77 4.90 -8.25
C ASP A 129 7.38 3.50 -8.11
N GLY A 130 6.80 2.50 -8.77
CA GLY A 130 7.39 1.16 -8.82
C GLY A 130 7.15 0.28 -7.62
N HIS A 131 6.17 0.60 -6.77
CA HIS A 131 5.79 -0.26 -5.65
C HIS A 131 4.98 -1.45 -6.18
N ILE A 132 5.41 -2.66 -5.84
CA ILE A 132 4.77 -3.89 -6.30
C ILE A 132 4.05 -4.56 -5.13
N PHE A 133 2.82 -5.00 -5.37
CA PHE A 133 2.02 -5.70 -4.37
C PHE A 133 1.49 -7.00 -4.93
N SER A 134 1.43 -8.03 -4.08
CA SER A 134 0.72 -9.27 -4.40
C SER A 134 -0.79 -9.01 -4.32
N GLN A 135 -1.54 -9.59 -5.25
CA GLN A 135 -2.99 -9.55 -5.22
C GLN A 135 -3.58 -10.74 -4.46
N ASN A 136 -2.74 -11.66 -4.01
CA ASN A 136 -3.13 -12.89 -3.31
C ASN A 136 -2.80 -12.75 -1.81
N PHE A 137 -3.73 -12.16 -1.08
CA PHE A 137 -3.57 -12.01 0.37
C PHE A 137 -4.87 -12.29 1.11
#